data_024ddc6416fa9b45056cbb5baaa906ea
#
_entry.id   024ddc6416fa9b45056cbb5baaa906ea
#
_cell.length_a   1.000
_cell.length_b   1.000
_cell.length_c   1.000
_cell.angle_alpha   90.00
_cell.angle_beta   90.00
_cell.angle_gamma   90.00
#
_symmetry.space_group_name_H-M   'P 1'
#
loop_
_entity.id
_entity.type
_entity.pdbx_description
1 polymer ?
#
loop_
_entity_poly.entity_id
_entity_poly.type
_entity_poly.pdbx_seq_one_letter_code
_entity_poly.pdbx_strand_id
1 'polypeptide(L)'
;MGNLDIFENACKYFLEKMTEFKEILSSKVDSLNNKDWILSKGSTKTCKADETGKKKRCKVGLKYHLKTELSVDDVNIIWNEFSSFFTKTYLASIERISNNEEIGRYEFFARSSVGDEVSCTIYLANEWNIPQIGLLGFVAPRYKKSDC
;
A
#
# COMPACT_ATOMS: atom_id res chain seq x y z
N MET A 1 1.94 9.27 18.05
CA MET A 1 1.77 8.06 17.24
C MET A 1 1.42 6.89 18.14
N GLY A 2 0.43 6.09 17.79
CA GLY A 2 0.05 4.94 18.59
C GLY A 2 1.10 3.83 18.56
N ASN A 3 0.95 2.86 19.47
CA ASN A 3 1.83 1.70 19.51
C ASN A 3 1.52 0.77 18.31
N LEU A 4 2.44 0.71 17.35
CA LEU A 4 2.29 -0.07 16.12
C LEU A 4 2.49 -1.59 16.36
N ASP A 5 2.89 -2.00 17.55
CA ASP A 5 2.97 -3.42 17.91
C ASP A 5 1.59 -4.03 18.14
N ILE A 6 0.57 -3.19 18.33
CA ILE A 6 -0.81 -3.62 18.50
C ILE A 6 -1.50 -3.64 17.12
N PHE A 7 -2.17 -4.75 16.81
CA PHE A 7 -2.78 -4.98 15.50
C PHE A 7 -3.72 -3.85 15.05
N GLU A 8 -4.64 -3.44 15.92
CA GLU A 8 -5.62 -2.41 15.60
C GLU A 8 -4.95 -1.06 15.27
N ASN A 9 -3.91 -0.70 16.02
CA ASN A 9 -3.16 0.53 15.79
C ASN A 9 -2.41 0.51 14.46
N ALA A 10 -1.82 -0.64 14.13
CA ALA A 10 -1.12 -0.81 12.85
C ALA A 10 -2.08 -0.70 11.66
N CYS A 11 -3.26 -1.32 11.75
CA CYS A 11 -4.26 -1.23 10.68
C CYS A 11 -4.75 0.21 10.49
N LYS A 12 -4.97 0.92 11.58
CA LYS A 12 -5.38 2.34 11.55
C LYS A 12 -4.30 3.20 10.90
N TYR A 13 -3.05 2.99 11.29
CA TYR A 13 -1.90 3.71 10.72
C TYR A 13 -1.81 3.51 9.22
N PHE A 14 -1.95 2.26 8.75
CA PHE A 14 -1.89 1.95 7.32
C PHE A 14 -2.98 2.64 6.54
N LEU A 15 -4.22 2.58 7.04
CA LEU A 15 -5.33 3.24 6.37
C LEU A 15 -5.11 4.75 6.28
N GLU A 16 -4.66 5.38 7.36
CA GLU A 16 -4.37 6.81 7.38
C GLU A 16 -3.27 7.17 6.37
N LYS A 17 -2.16 6.41 6.35
CA LYS A 17 -1.03 6.71 5.44
C LYS A 17 -1.39 6.44 3.99
N MET A 18 -2.10 5.38 3.70
CA MET A 18 -2.54 5.10 2.33
C MET A 18 -3.52 6.17 1.84
N THR A 19 -4.43 6.62 2.71
CA THR A 19 -5.37 7.69 2.38
C THR A 19 -4.66 9.02 2.15
N GLU A 20 -3.70 9.38 3.00
CA GLU A 20 -2.88 10.58 2.82
C GLU A 20 -2.13 10.54 1.48
N PHE A 21 -1.51 9.41 1.17
CA PHE A 21 -0.78 9.25 -0.08
C PHE A 21 -1.71 9.36 -1.30
N LYS A 22 -2.86 8.71 -1.24
CA LYS A 22 -3.89 8.80 -2.29
C LYS A 22 -4.29 10.26 -2.54
N GLU A 23 -4.49 11.04 -1.48
CA GLU A 23 -4.85 12.45 -1.60
C GLU A 23 -3.71 13.26 -2.24
N ILE A 24 -2.46 12.96 -1.89
CA ILE A 24 -1.30 13.59 -2.52
C ILE A 24 -1.29 13.31 -4.02
N LEU A 25 -1.49 12.07 -4.42
CA LEU A 25 -1.53 11.70 -5.83
C LEU A 25 -2.66 12.41 -6.57
N SER A 26 -3.82 12.52 -5.95
CA SER A 26 -4.96 13.21 -6.55
C SER A 26 -4.68 14.69 -6.80
N SER A 27 -3.85 15.31 -5.97
CA SER A 27 -3.48 16.72 -6.14
C SER A 27 -2.30 16.94 -7.08
N LYS A 28 -1.42 15.95 -7.24
CA LYS A 28 -0.19 16.08 -8.05
C LYS A 28 -0.31 15.54 -9.46
N VAL A 29 -1.21 14.61 -9.70
CA VAL A 29 -1.37 13.93 -10.98
C VAL A 29 -2.75 14.28 -11.55
N ASP A 30 -2.79 15.03 -12.64
CA ASP A 30 -4.05 15.48 -13.25
C ASP A 30 -4.98 14.33 -13.58
N SER A 31 -4.45 13.23 -14.08
CA SER A 31 -5.23 12.04 -14.43
C SER A 31 -5.93 11.40 -13.23
N LEU A 32 -5.50 11.72 -12.02
CA LEU A 32 -6.07 11.21 -10.77
C LEU A 32 -6.92 12.24 -10.04
N ASN A 33 -6.97 13.47 -10.54
CA ASN A 33 -7.70 14.56 -9.92
C ASN A 33 -9.23 14.32 -10.01
N ASN A 34 -9.94 14.48 -8.89
CA ASN A 34 -11.39 14.29 -8.81
C ASN A 34 -11.88 12.89 -9.22
N LYS A 35 -11.03 11.89 -9.07
CA LYS A 35 -11.41 10.50 -9.34
C LYS A 35 -11.82 9.81 -8.05
N ASP A 36 -12.77 8.88 -8.16
CA ASP A 36 -13.27 8.12 -7.03
C ASP A 36 -12.56 6.77 -6.95
N TRP A 37 -11.63 6.66 -6.01
CA TRP A 37 -10.93 5.40 -5.76
C TRP A 37 -11.85 4.44 -5.02
N ILE A 38 -11.71 3.14 -5.33
CA ILE A 38 -12.46 2.09 -4.65
C ILE A 38 -11.60 1.52 -3.52
N LEU A 39 -12.15 1.53 -2.32
CA LEU A 39 -11.50 0.92 -1.15
C LEU A 39 -12.05 -0.49 -0.94
N SER A 40 -11.15 -1.47 -0.94
CA SER A 40 -11.46 -2.85 -0.60
C SER A 40 -10.67 -3.26 0.63
N LYS A 41 -11.37 -3.71 1.67
CA LYS A 41 -10.75 -4.20 2.90
C LYS A 41 -10.71 -5.71 2.85
N GLY A 42 -9.51 -6.28 2.84
CA GLY A 42 -9.33 -7.72 2.90
C GLY A 42 -9.72 -8.28 4.27
N SER A 43 -9.94 -9.58 4.32
CA SER A 43 -10.27 -10.27 5.55
C SER A 43 -9.11 -10.26 6.52
N THR A 44 -9.41 -10.11 7.81
CA THR A 44 -8.45 -10.31 8.87
C THR A 44 -8.40 -11.79 9.20
N LYS A 45 -7.20 -12.36 9.19
CA LYS A 45 -7.01 -13.78 9.53
C LYS A 45 -6.29 -13.90 10.87
N THR A 46 -6.58 -14.99 11.59
CA THR A 46 -5.80 -15.38 12.75
C THR A 46 -4.58 -16.14 12.26
N CYS A 47 -3.39 -15.68 12.65
CA CYS A 47 -2.15 -16.37 12.35
C CYS A 47 -1.88 -17.47 13.37
N LYS A 48 -0.81 -18.23 13.16
CA LYS A 48 -0.40 -19.28 14.07
C LYS A 48 -0.22 -18.75 15.51
N ALA A 49 -0.74 -19.48 16.50
CA ALA A 49 -0.54 -19.14 17.90
C ALA A 49 0.93 -19.26 18.29
N ASP A 50 1.37 -18.39 19.21
CA ASP A 50 2.72 -18.45 19.75
C ASP A 50 2.81 -19.49 20.89
N GLU A 51 3.98 -19.55 21.54
CA GLU A 51 4.27 -20.49 22.63
C GLU A 51 3.35 -20.30 23.85
N THR A 52 2.81 -19.10 24.04
CA THR A 52 1.90 -18.79 25.16
C THR A 52 0.44 -19.13 24.83
N GLY A 53 0.16 -19.61 23.62
CA GLY A 53 -1.19 -19.87 23.15
C GLY A 53 -1.92 -18.64 22.64
N LYS A 54 -1.32 -17.48 22.68
CA LYS A 54 -1.91 -16.24 22.15
C LYS A 54 -1.84 -16.24 20.62
N LYS A 55 -2.92 -15.80 20.00
CA LYS A 55 -3.03 -15.76 18.53
C LYS A 55 -2.81 -14.34 18.00
N LYS A 56 -1.93 -14.22 17.02
CA LYS A 56 -1.73 -12.97 16.30
C LYS A 56 -2.79 -12.81 15.21
N ARG A 57 -3.05 -11.59 14.81
CA ARG A 57 -3.90 -11.26 13.68
C ARG A 57 -3.06 -10.81 12.50
N CYS A 58 -3.47 -11.21 11.31
CA CYS A 58 -2.87 -10.79 10.04
C CYS A 58 -3.92 -10.08 9.21
N LYS A 59 -3.56 -8.93 8.65
CA LYS A 59 -4.41 -8.25 7.68
C LYS A 59 -4.04 -8.72 6.28
N VAL A 60 -5.02 -9.25 5.53
CA VAL A 60 -4.78 -9.86 4.22
C VAL A 60 -4.87 -8.85 3.07
N GLY A 61 -4.91 -7.61 3.35
CA GLY A 61 -4.89 -6.61 2.31
C GLY A 61 -5.86 -5.49 2.61
N LEU A 62 -5.40 -4.29 2.37
CA LEU A 62 -6.15 -3.07 2.44
C LEU A 62 -5.83 -2.36 1.16
N LYS A 63 -6.79 -2.28 0.23
CA LYS A 63 -6.50 -1.87 -1.14
C LYS A 63 -7.36 -0.68 -1.57
N TYR A 64 -6.70 0.35 -2.09
CA TYR A 64 -7.33 1.36 -2.92
C TYR A 64 -7.02 1.04 -4.37
N HIS A 65 -7.99 1.13 -5.26
CA HIS A 65 -7.72 1.00 -6.68
C HIS A 65 -8.60 1.93 -7.51
N LEU A 66 -8.11 2.25 -8.69
CA LEU A 66 -8.77 3.13 -9.63
C LEU A 66 -8.40 2.71 -11.05
N LYS A 67 -9.40 2.49 -11.89
CA LYS A 67 -9.19 2.26 -13.32
C LYS A 67 -9.12 3.61 -14.02
N THR A 68 -7.97 3.93 -14.57
CA THR A 68 -7.75 5.18 -15.28
C THR A 68 -6.49 5.05 -16.14
N GLU A 69 -6.42 5.79 -17.24
CA GLU A 69 -5.23 5.82 -18.06
C GLU A 69 -4.19 6.76 -17.46
N LEU A 70 -2.95 6.29 -17.41
CA LEU A 70 -1.81 7.06 -16.93
C LEU A 70 -0.72 7.05 -17.99
N SER A 71 0.09 8.11 -18.02
CA SER A 71 1.24 8.22 -18.91
C SER A 71 2.52 7.81 -18.19
N VAL A 72 3.61 7.65 -18.91
CA VAL A 72 4.94 7.42 -18.31
C VAL A 72 5.33 8.60 -17.41
N ASP A 73 4.99 9.82 -17.82
CA ASP A 73 5.24 11.01 -17.00
C ASP A 73 4.48 10.95 -15.67
N ASP A 74 3.22 10.49 -15.71
CA ASP A 74 2.42 10.28 -14.49
C ASP A 74 3.08 9.26 -13.58
N VAL A 75 3.59 8.16 -14.15
CA VAL A 75 4.30 7.12 -13.38
C VAL A 75 5.50 7.72 -12.66
N ASN A 76 6.28 8.57 -13.33
CA ASN A 76 7.46 9.19 -12.73
C ASN A 76 7.10 10.15 -11.60
N ILE A 77 6.01 10.91 -11.74
CA ILE A 77 5.49 11.76 -10.66
C ILE A 77 5.08 10.89 -9.47
N ILE A 78 4.34 9.81 -9.73
CA ILE A 78 3.87 8.90 -8.68
C ILE A 78 5.06 8.24 -7.96
N TRP A 79 6.08 7.80 -8.70
CA TRP A 79 7.30 7.24 -8.10
C TRP A 79 8.00 8.24 -7.18
N ASN A 80 8.16 9.47 -7.63
CA ASN A 80 8.81 10.51 -6.83
C ASN A 80 8.03 10.80 -5.55
N GLU A 81 6.70 10.89 -5.64
CA GLU A 81 5.84 11.12 -4.49
C GLU A 81 5.83 9.92 -3.54
N PHE A 82 5.81 8.70 -4.08
CA PHE A 82 5.85 7.46 -3.28
C PHE A 82 7.15 7.40 -2.47
N SER A 83 8.27 7.56 -3.13
CA SER A 83 9.59 7.53 -2.50
C SER A 83 9.72 8.62 -1.43
N SER A 84 9.32 9.84 -1.76
CA SER A 84 9.40 10.98 -0.85
C SER A 84 8.50 10.81 0.38
N PHE A 85 7.27 10.31 0.18
CA PHE A 85 6.29 10.17 1.26
C PHE A 85 6.68 9.05 2.23
N PHE A 86 6.92 7.84 1.71
CA PHE A 86 7.13 6.68 2.56
C PHE A 86 8.52 6.64 3.22
N THR A 87 9.53 7.30 2.64
CA THR A 87 10.83 7.45 3.29
C THR A 87 10.72 8.14 4.66
N LYS A 88 9.70 8.99 4.84
CA LYS A 88 9.46 9.72 6.10
C LYS A 88 8.63 8.91 7.11
N THR A 89 8.22 7.70 6.75
CA THR A 89 7.44 6.81 7.63
C THR A 89 8.34 5.69 8.13
N TYR A 90 7.79 4.82 9.01
CA TYR A 90 8.55 3.64 9.42
C TYR A 90 8.68 2.61 8.28
N LEU A 91 7.93 2.79 7.19
CA LEU A 91 8.03 1.99 5.96
C LEU A 91 9.10 2.59 5.04
N ALA A 92 10.31 2.76 5.55
CA ALA A 92 11.35 3.57 4.91
C ALA A 92 12.23 2.79 3.93
N SER A 93 12.05 1.48 3.78
CA SER A 93 12.78 0.67 2.80
C SER A 93 12.02 0.70 1.48
N ILE A 94 12.47 1.52 0.54
CA ILE A 94 11.79 1.80 -0.72
C ILE A 94 12.45 1.01 -1.85
N GLU A 95 11.63 0.36 -2.67
CA GLU A 95 12.11 -0.40 -3.82
C GLU A 95 11.21 -0.18 -5.03
N ARG A 96 11.81 -0.14 -6.22
CA ARG A 96 11.09 -0.13 -7.49
C ARG A 96 11.49 -1.38 -8.28
N ILE A 97 10.49 -2.18 -8.65
CA ILE A 97 10.71 -3.37 -9.48
C ILE A 97 10.55 -2.95 -10.94
N SER A 98 11.62 -3.06 -11.73
CA SER A 98 11.63 -2.58 -13.10
C SER A 98 11.46 -3.68 -14.15
N ASN A 99 11.41 -4.95 -13.75
CA ASN A 99 11.40 -6.09 -14.66
C ASN A 99 10.24 -6.09 -15.66
N ASN A 100 9.10 -5.52 -15.31
CA ASN A 100 7.90 -5.55 -16.12
C ASN A 100 7.52 -4.17 -16.68
N GLU A 101 8.39 -3.17 -16.56
CA GLU A 101 8.09 -1.81 -17.04
C GLU A 101 7.96 -1.77 -18.57
N GLU A 102 8.67 -2.62 -19.28
CA GLU A 102 8.57 -2.72 -20.74
C GLU A 102 7.17 -3.12 -21.21
N ILE A 103 6.45 -3.89 -20.40
CA ILE A 103 5.07 -4.29 -20.71
C ILE A 103 4.04 -3.41 -20.00
N GLY A 104 4.47 -2.27 -19.47
CA GLY A 104 3.58 -1.26 -18.87
C GLY A 104 3.16 -1.56 -17.44
N ARG A 105 3.85 -2.45 -16.74
CA ARG A 105 3.58 -2.75 -15.32
C ARG A 105 4.68 -2.18 -14.44
N TYR A 106 4.29 -1.29 -13.53
CA TYR A 106 5.20 -0.61 -12.61
C TYR A 106 4.85 -1.01 -11.19
N GLU A 107 5.87 -1.35 -10.37
CA GLU A 107 5.66 -1.81 -9.00
C GLU A 107 6.62 -1.10 -8.06
N PHE A 108 6.06 -0.42 -7.05
CA PHE A 108 6.81 0.29 -6.02
C PHE A 108 6.46 -0.30 -4.66
N PHE A 109 7.45 -0.46 -3.80
CA PHE A 109 7.28 -1.07 -2.48
C PHE A 109 7.89 -0.19 -1.40
N ALA A 110 7.19 -0.09 -0.27
CA ALA A 110 7.69 0.54 0.95
C ALA A 110 7.52 -0.48 2.07
N ARG A 111 8.62 -0.87 2.69
CA ARG A 111 8.65 -1.95 3.68
C ARG A 111 9.22 -1.50 5.00
N SER A 112 8.75 -2.11 6.09
CA SER A 112 9.33 -1.96 7.42
C SER A 112 10.26 -3.13 7.73
N SER A 113 11.05 -2.99 8.81
CA SER A 113 11.94 -4.05 9.30
C SER A 113 11.19 -5.27 9.84
N VAL A 114 9.88 -5.12 10.14
CA VAL A 114 9.06 -6.20 10.72
C VAL A 114 8.13 -6.86 9.70
N GLY A 115 8.28 -6.53 8.41
CA GLY A 115 7.52 -7.17 7.35
C GLY A 115 6.22 -6.49 6.93
N ASP A 116 5.93 -5.32 7.44
CA ASP A 116 4.82 -4.51 6.94
C ASP A 116 5.17 -3.93 5.58
N GLU A 117 4.19 -3.79 4.71
CA GLU A 117 4.42 -3.36 3.33
C GLU A 117 3.26 -2.55 2.78
N VAL A 118 3.58 -1.48 2.07
CA VAL A 118 2.65 -0.78 1.18
C VAL A 118 3.22 -0.87 -0.22
N SER A 119 2.42 -1.25 -1.19
CA SER A 119 2.83 -1.29 -2.58
C SER A 119 1.94 -0.40 -3.44
N CYS A 120 2.53 0.12 -4.51
CA CYS A 120 1.81 0.86 -5.54
C CYS A 120 2.07 0.15 -6.86
N THR A 121 1.03 -0.35 -7.50
CA THR A 121 1.13 -1.03 -8.79
C THR A 121 0.39 -0.21 -9.83
N ILE A 122 1.04 0.04 -10.96
CA ILE A 122 0.48 0.82 -12.07
C ILE A 122 0.54 -0.03 -13.33
N TYR A 123 -0.58 -0.10 -14.05
CA TYR A 123 -0.66 -0.71 -15.37
C TYR A 123 -0.98 0.39 -16.38
N LEU A 124 -0.13 0.54 -17.39
CA LEU A 124 -0.41 1.41 -18.52
C LEU A 124 -1.21 0.65 -19.58
N ALA A 125 -2.06 1.36 -20.30
CA ALA A 125 -2.89 0.77 -21.34
C ALA A 125 -2.03 0.15 -22.46
N ASN A 126 -2.25 -1.13 -22.75
CA ASN A 126 -1.67 -1.82 -23.90
C ASN A 126 -2.51 -3.05 -24.21
N GLU A 127 -2.07 -3.91 -25.12
CA GLU A 127 -2.84 -5.09 -25.53
C GLU A 127 -2.99 -6.15 -24.42
N TRP A 128 -2.19 -6.08 -23.35
CA TRP A 128 -2.23 -7.04 -22.23
C TRP A 128 -2.80 -6.46 -20.94
N ASN A 129 -2.85 -5.13 -20.82
CA ASN A 129 -3.18 -4.49 -19.54
C ASN A 129 -4.43 -3.63 -19.61
N ILE A 130 -5.25 -3.71 -18.58
CA ILE A 130 -6.30 -2.72 -18.33
C ILE A 130 -5.63 -1.59 -17.53
N PRO A 131 -5.72 -0.32 -18.00
CA PRO A 131 -5.05 0.79 -17.32
C PRO A 131 -5.63 1.01 -15.93
N GLN A 132 -4.77 1.00 -14.91
CA GLN A 132 -5.20 1.14 -13.52
C GLN A 132 -4.03 1.45 -12.60
N ILE A 133 -4.36 1.95 -11.41
CA ILE A 133 -3.41 2.12 -10.31
C ILE A 133 -4.00 1.49 -9.06
N GLY A 134 -3.17 0.84 -8.26
CA GLY A 134 -3.57 0.23 -7.00
C GLY A 134 -2.57 0.51 -5.89
N LEU A 135 -3.10 0.75 -4.70
CA LEU A 135 -2.31 0.83 -3.46
C LEU A 135 -2.74 -0.34 -2.59
N LEU A 136 -1.79 -1.15 -2.17
CA LEU A 136 -2.06 -2.32 -1.35
C LEU A 136 -1.23 -2.26 -0.08
N GLY A 137 -1.89 -2.38 1.08
CA GLY A 137 -1.23 -2.45 2.37
C GLY A 137 -1.31 -3.86 2.94
N PHE A 138 -0.19 -4.36 3.45
CA PHE A 138 -0.11 -5.63 4.16
C PHE A 138 0.46 -5.38 5.55
N VAL A 139 -0.29 -5.77 6.57
CA VAL A 139 0.11 -5.64 7.97
C VAL A 139 0.62 -6.99 8.45
N ALA A 140 1.87 -7.04 8.87
CA ALA A 140 2.48 -8.25 9.41
C ALA A 140 1.77 -8.71 10.69
N PRO A 141 1.85 -10.01 11.05
CA PRO A 141 1.14 -10.55 12.21
C PRO A 141 1.43 -9.80 13.51
N ARG A 142 0.37 -9.48 14.24
CA ARG A 142 0.44 -8.79 15.53
C ARG A 142 -0.66 -9.29 16.46
N TYR A 143 -0.45 -9.08 17.75
CA TYR A 143 -1.49 -9.35 18.73
C TYR A 143 -2.55 -8.25 18.71
N LYS A 144 -3.80 -8.62 18.95
CA LYS A 144 -4.85 -7.66 19.23
C LYS A 144 -4.61 -7.00 20.59
N LYS A 145 -5.20 -5.81 20.77
CA LYS A 145 -5.14 -5.12 22.07
C LYS A 145 -5.67 -5.99 23.21
N SER A 146 -6.72 -6.76 22.95
CA SER A 146 -7.33 -7.65 23.95
C SER A 146 -6.46 -8.86 24.32
N ASP A 147 -5.43 -9.16 23.53
CA ASP A 147 -4.52 -10.29 23.74
C ASP A 147 -3.19 -9.87 24.38
N CYS A 148 -3.02 -8.58 24.65
CA CYS A 148 -1.80 -8.03 25.25
C CYS A 148 -1.83 -8.07 26.75
#